data_5e0f98844b511a3de3f68c8600d74a7a
#
_entry.id   5e0f98844b511a3de3f68c8600d74a7a
#
_cell.length_a   1.000
_cell.length_b   1.000
_cell.length_c   1.000
_cell.angle_alpha   90.00
_cell.angle_beta   90.00
_cell.angle_gamma   90.00
#
_symmetry.space_group_name_H-M   'P 1'
#
loop_
_entity.id
_entity.type
_entity.pdbx_description
1 polymer ?
#
loop_
_entity_poly.entity_id
_entity_poly.type
_entity_poly.pdbx_seq_one_letter_code
_entity_poly.pdbx_strand_id
1 'polypeptide(L)'
;IQTIFSQIEEGNIELNPKFQRRNAWQDDRRSKLIESIIMGYPIPEIVLAEDPVKKRSFIVIDGKQRLLSIAGFISNDKYDYWKKPVLQKLSVCENLNGLTYSELPETAKREFDNSSLRCTVITNFRDNQILYDIFYRLNSGSVALSTQELRQALNRGAFGDYLIDVTNNICSLHNVMGLDNPDTRLRDVEILLRIISFYLYARDYKGNLRFFLDDKMRYINENWNSMKNEVEQI
;
A
#
# COMPACT_ATOMS: atom_id res chain seq x y z
N ILE A 1 12.69 -8.98 11.82
CA ILE A 1 12.19 -9.10 10.43
C ILE A 1 11.34 -10.33 10.26
N GLN A 2 11.81 -11.50 10.64
CA GLN A 2 11.11 -12.78 10.41
C GLN A 2 9.67 -12.80 10.95
N THR A 3 9.44 -12.27 12.15
CA THR A 3 8.09 -12.20 12.74
C THR A 3 7.12 -11.39 11.88
N ILE A 4 7.54 -10.23 11.37
CA ILE A 4 6.65 -9.39 10.56
C ILE A 4 6.42 -9.99 9.18
N PHE A 5 7.43 -10.65 8.62
CA PHE A 5 7.30 -11.40 7.37
C PHE A 5 6.30 -12.55 7.52
N SER A 6 6.38 -13.32 8.62
CA SER A 6 5.40 -14.37 8.93
C SER A 6 3.96 -13.84 9.00
N GLN A 7 3.76 -12.66 9.63
CA GLN A 7 2.44 -12.02 9.68
C GLN A 7 1.92 -11.62 8.29
N ILE A 8 2.82 -11.23 7.37
CA ILE A 8 2.47 -10.97 5.97
C ILE A 8 2.10 -12.28 5.27
N GLU A 9 2.88 -13.35 5.46
CA GLU A 9 2.63 -14.67 4.86
C GLU A 9 1.30 -15.29 5.30
N GLU A 10 0.96 -15.14 6.57
CA GLU A 10 -0.30 -15.61 7.15
C GLU A 10 -1.51 -14.74 6.73
N GLY A 11 -1.27 -13.61 6.02
CA GLY A 11 -2.32 -12.68 5.61
C GLY A 11 -2.90 -11.89 6.78
N ASN A 12 -2.18 -11.80 7.90
CA ASN A 12 -2.54 -10.98 9.05
C ASN A 12 -2.17 -9.51 8.81
N ILE A 13 -1.08 -9.26 8.05
CA ILE A 13 -0.75 -7.93 7.51
C ILE A 13 -0.95 -8.00 6.01
N GLU A 14 -2.02 -7.39 5.52
CA GLU A 14 -2.30 -7.36 4.10
C GLU A 14 -1.66 -6.14 3.46
N LEU A 15 -0.72 -6.39 2.55
CA LEU A 15 -0.07 -5.36 1.76
C LEU A 15 -0.83 -5.01 0.47
N ASN A 16 -2.02 -5.59 0.30
CA ASN A 16 -2.94 -5.47 -0.82
C ASN A 16 -2.32 -5.75 -2.20
N PRO A 17 -2.38 -7.03 -2.67
CA PRO A 17 -1.75 -7.48 -3.92
C PRO A 17 -2.17 -6.70 -5.17
N LYS A 18 -3.39 -6.17 -5.21
CA LYS A 18 -3.89 -5.40 -6.36
C LYS A 18 -3.17 -4.05 -6.55
N PHE A 19 -2.56 -3.52 -5.47
CA PHE A 19 -1.72 -2.31 -5.54
C PHE A 19 -0.25 -2.59 -5.86
N GLN A 20 0.19 -3.84 -5.98
CA GLN A 20 1.59 -4.22 -6.20
C GLN A 20 2.20 -3.60 -7.45
N ARG A 21 1.42 -3.45 -8.51
CA ARG A 21 1.88 -2.88 -9.78
C ARG A 21 2.24 -1.39 -9.70
N ARG A 22 1.89 -0.73 -8.60
CA ARG A 22 2.05 0.71 -8.40
C ARG A 22 3.02 1.02 -7.25
N ASN A 23 4.19 0.41 -7.26
CA ASN A 23 5.25 0.67 -6.28
C ASN A 23 5.85 2.07 -6.46
N ALA A 24 5.83 2.87 -5.39
CA ALA A 24 6.36 4.23 -5.41
C ALA A 24 7.88 4.30 -5.21
N TRP A 25 8.53 3.24 -4.68
CA TRP A 25 9.96 3.23 -4.45
C TRP A 25 10.74 2.62 -5.61
N GLN A 26 11.82 3.29 -6.00
CA GLN A 26 12.82 2.76 -6.92
C GLN A 26 13.69 1.71 -6.22
N ASP A 27 14.33 0.82 -6.99
CA ASP A 27 15.11 -0.29 -6.46
C ASP A 27 16.35 0.13 -5.65
N ASP A 28 16.96 1.29 -5.96
CA ASP A 28 18.03 1.87 -5.16
C ASP A 28 17.56 2.27 -3.75
N ARG A 29 16.38 2.82 -3.62
CA ARG A 29 15.81 3.17 -2.30
C ARG A 29 15.47 1.93 -1.48
N ARG A 30 14.99 0.88 -2.14
CA ARG A 30 14.72 -0.43 -1.51
C ARG A 30 16.02 -1.06 -1.03
N SER A 31 17.05 -1.07 -1.89
CA SER A 31 18.37 -1.60 -1.56
C SER A 31 18.99 -0.89 -0.35
N LYS A 32 18.89 0.43 -0.28
CA LYS A 32 19.33 1.22 0.88
C LYS A 32 18.58 0.90 2.17
N LEU A 33 17.28 0.56 2.09
CA LEU A 33 16.54 0.07 3.26
C LEU A 33 17.11 -1.27 3.74
N ILE A 34 17.35 -2.21 2.82
CA ILE A 34 17.94 -3.52 3.17
C ILE A 34 19.34 -3.35 3.78
N GLU A 35 20.18 -2.49 3.18
CA GLU A 35 21.48 -2.12 3.73
C GLU A 35 21.36 -1.58 5.17
N SER A 36 20.42 -0.64 5.40
CA SER A 36 20.18 -0.07 6.73
C SER A 36 19.75 -1.12 7.74
N ILE A 37 18.96 -2.11 7.33
CA ILE A 37 18.55 -3.24 8.18
C ILE A 37 19.76 -4.10 8.55
N ILE A 38 20.57 -4.49 7.56
CA ILE A 38 21.77 -5.31 7.78
C ILE A 38 22.76 -4.60 8.72
N MET A 39 22.90 -3.27 8.57
CA MET A 39 23.78 -2.46 9.40
C MET A 39 23.21 -2.12 10.78
N GLY A 40 21.98 -2.53 11.09
CA GLY A 40 21.33 -2.19 12.36
C GLY A 40 21.03 -0.70 12.53
N TYR A 41 20.94 0.06 11.44
CA TYR A 41 20.61 1.48 11.49
C TYR A 41 19.15 1.69 11.89
N PRO A 42 18.84 2.79 12.61
CA PRO A 42 17.46 3.10 12.97
C PRO A 42 16.57 3.28 11.73
N ILE A 43 15.49 2.51 11.69
CA ILE A 43 14.49 2.60 10.64
C ILE A 43 13.22 3.22 11.24
N PRO A 44 12.55 4.15 10.52
CA PRO A 44 11.27 4.67 10.97
C PRO A 44 10.29 3.53 11.26
N GLU A 45 9.50 3.67 12.35
CA GLU A 45 8.56 2.65 12.77
C GLU A 45 7.47 2.35 11.72
N ILE A 46 6.96 1.13 11.76
CA ILE A 46 5.78 0.73 11.00
C ILE A 46 4.55 1.07 11.85
N VAL A 47 3.56 1.74 11.27
CA VAL A 47 2.30 2.02 11.95
C VAL A 47 1.19 1.19 11.34
N LEU A 48 0.58 0.37 12.17
CA LEU A 48 -0.51 -0.53 11.82
C LEU A 48 -1.78 -0.10 12.57
N ALA A 49 -2.94 -0.42 12.01
CA ALA A 49 -4.21 -0.36 12.73
C ALA A 49 -4.85 -1.74 12.71
N GLU A 50 -5.49 -2.14 13.80
CA GLU A 50 -6.27 -3.38 13.84
C GLU A 50 -7.43 -3.29 12.83
N ASP A 51 -7.66 -4.36 12.06
CA ASP A 51 -8.77 -4.41 11.12
C ASP A 51 -10.09 -4.55 11.90
N PRO A 52 -11.05 -3.62 11.78
CA PRO A 52 -12.29 -3.68 12.53
C PRO A 52 -13.21 -4.83 12.12
N VAL A 53 -12.98 -5.42 10.95
CA VAL A 53 -13.79 -6.50 10.39
C VAL A 53 -13.14 -7.86 10.59
N LYS A 54 -11.84 -7.96 10.30
CA LYS A 54 -11.08 -9.20 10.37
C LYS A 54 -10.21 -9.22 11.62
N LYS A 55 -10.63 -9.98 12.63
CA LYS A 55 -9.86 -10.14 13.89
C LYS A 55 -8.44 -10.63 13.60
N ARG A 56 -7.48 -10.11 14.37
CA ARG A 56 -6.04 -10.42 14.26
C ARG A 56 -5.41 -10.08 12.90
N SER A 57 -6.04 -9.18 12.18
CA SER A 57 -5.49 -8.62 10.95
C SER A 57 -5.21 -7.14 11.13
N PHE A 58 -4.27 -6.63 10.33
CA PHE A 58 -3.77 -5.26 10.47
C PHE A 58 -3.76 -4.56 9.12
N ILE A 59 -4.18 -3.31 9.15
CA ILE A 59 -4.12 -2.37 8.02
C ILE A 59 -2.84 -1.55 8.19
N VAL A 60 -2.07 -1.40 7.13
CA VAL A 60 -0.85 -0.58 7.16
C VAL A 60 -1.22 0.90 7.02
N ILE A 61 -0.90 1.70 8.03
CA ILE A 61 -1.11 3.15 8.04
C ILE A 61 0.14 3.87 7.56
N ASP A 62 1.32 3.48 8.06
CA ASP A 62 2.61 3.93 7.52
C ASP A 62 3.60 2.78 7.44
N GLY A 63 4.56 2.89 6.52
CA GLY A 63 5.61 1.90 6.30
C GLY A 63 5.31 0.86 5.23
N LYS A 64 4.24 1.01 4.44
CA LYS A 64 3.89 0.06 3.37
C LYS A 64 5.05 -0.22 2.43
N GLN A 65 5.74 0.80 1.93
CA GLN A 65 6.87 0.61 1.02
C GLN A 65 8.05 -0.13 1.68
N ARG A 66 8.25 0.07 2.99
CA ARG A 66 9.24 -0.68 3.77
C ARG A 66 8.87 -2.17 3.84
N LEU A 67 7.62 -2.48 4.16
CA LEU A 67 7.13 -3.87 4.20
C LEU A 67 7.17 -4.54 2.83
N LEU A 68 6.76 -3.84 1.76
CA LEU A 68 6.86 -4.34 0.38
C LEU A 68 8.30 -4.64 -0.02
N SER A 69 9.25 -3.79 0.39
CA SER A 69 10.68 -3.99 0.08
C SER A 69 11.24 -5.20 0.82
N ILE A 70 10.90 -5.37 2.10
CA ILE A 70 11.33 -6.50 2.92
C ILE A 70 10.72 -7.80 2.38
N ALA A 71 9.40 -7.85 2.18
CA ALA A 71 8.73 -9.05 1.69
C ALA A 71 9.18 -9.43 0.26
N GLY A 72 9.33 -8.44 -0.62
CA GLY A 72 9.82 -8.66 -1.98
C GLY A 72 11.28 -9.09 -2.05
N PHE A 73 12.11 -8.70 -1.08
CA PHE A 73 13.49 -9.13 -1.00
C PHE A 73 13.60 -10.59 -0.52
N ILE A 74 12.81 -10.97 0.50
CA ILE A 74 12.85 -12.34 1.08
C ILE A 74 12.23 -13.36 0.12
N SER A 75 11.06 -13.07 -0.45
CA SER A 75 10.24 -14.03 -1.20
C SER A 75 9.66 -13.42 -2.47
N ASN A 76 10.54 -13.17 -3.44
CA ASN A 76 10.11 -12.61 -4.73
C ASN A 76 9.24 -13.56 -5.54
N ASP A 77 9.43 -14.85 -5.41
CA ASP A 77 8.65 -15.88 -6.13
C ASP A 77 7.18 -15.87 -5.71
N LYS A 78 6.91 -15.52 -4.46
CA LYS A 78 5.56 -15.44 -3.91
C LYS A 78 4.94 -14.06 -4.08
N TYR A 79 5.76 -13.02 -4.04
CA TYR A 79 5.32 -11.62 -4.03
C TYR A 79 6.06 -10.82 -5.10
N ASP A 80 5.42 -10.50 -6.21
CA ASP A 80 5.96 -9.59 -7.24
C ASP A 80 6.03 -8.12 -6.75
N TYR A 81 6.53 -7.94 -5.51
CA TYR A 81 6.68 -6.62 -4.88
C TYR A 81 7.93 -5.90 -5.36
N TRP A 82 8.92 -6.66 -5.82
CA TRP A 82 10.18 -6.16 -6.31
C TRP A 82 10.60 -7.00 -7.52
N LYS A 83 10.41 -6.49 -8.74
CA LYS A 83 10.62 -7.24 -9.99
C LYS A 83 11.99 -7.92 -10.11
N LYS A 84 13.03 -7.26 -9.63
CA LYS A 84 14.40 -7.79 -9.58
C LYS A 84 14.97 -7.48 -8.20
N PRO A 85 14.80 -8.35 -7.21
CA PRO A 85 15.21 -8.11 -5.83
C PRO A 85 16.74 -8.30 -5.66
N VAL A 86 17.49 -7.51 -6.40
CA VAL A 86 18.96 -7.48 -6.41
C VAL A 86 19.39 -6.18 -5.78
N LEU A 87 20.26 -6.26 -4.79
CA LEU A 87 20.81 -5.10 -4.12
C LEU A 87 21.68 -4.27 -5.07
N GLN A 88 21.48 -2.95 -5.06
CA GLN A 88 22.20 -2.05 -5.95
C GLN A 88 22.47 -0.68 -5.32
N LYS A 89 23.53 -0.04 -5.75
CA LYS A 89 23.95 1.30 -5.29
C LYS A 89 24.06 1.40 -3.76
N LEU A 90 24.50 0.33 -3.13
CA LEU A 90 24.87 0.33 -1.72
C LEU A 90 26.14 1.13 -1.53
N SER A 91 26.21 1.92 -0.47
CA SER A 91 27.33 2.82 -0.18
C SER A 91 28.19 2.38 1.00
N VAL A 92 27.70 1.51 1.85
CA VAL A 92 28.40 0.98 3.03
C VAL A 92 28.74 -0.49 2.83
N CYS A 93 27.76 -1.28 2.38
CA CYS A 93 27.95 -2.71 2.12
C CYS A 93 28.14 -2.96 0.61
N GLU A 94 29.10 -2.27 -0.03
CA GLU A 94 29.32 -2.34 -1.49
C GLU A 94 29.50 -3.77 -2.00
N ASN A 95 30.11 -4.65 -1.19
CA ASN A 95 30.30 -6.07 -1.49
C ASN A 95 28.99 -6.87 -1.61
N LEU A 96 27.86 -6.33 -1.18
CA LEU A 96 26.54 -6.95 -1.32
C LEU A 96 25.81 -6.49 -2.59
N ASN A 97 26.34 -5.54 -3.35
CA ASN A 97 25.77 -5.15 -4.63
C ASN A 97 25.73 -6.33 -5.60
N GLY A 98 24.60 -6.50 -6.28
CA GLY A 98 24.38 -7.61 -7.22
C GLY A 98 23.81 -8.85 -6.58
N LEU A 99 23.67 -8.93 -5.25
CA LEU A 99 23.18 -10.11 -4.55
C LEU A 99 21.66 -10.05 -4.29
N THR A 100 21.04 -11.20 -4.37
CA THR A 100 19.66 -11.47 -3.89
C THR A 100 19.70 -11.92 -2.43
N TYR A 101 18.53 -12.06 -1.79
CA TYR A 101 18.42 -12.56 -0.42
C TYR A 101 19.03 -13.95 -0.22
N SER A 102 18.86 -14.86 -1.19
CA SER A 102 19.41 -16.21 -1.13
C SER A 102 20.94 -16.26 -1.30
N GLU A 103 21.52 -15.24 -1.94
CA GLU A 103 22.97 -15.14 -2.20
C GLU A 103 23.71 -14.35 -1.14
N LEU A 104 22.98 -13.78 -0.15
CA LEU A 104 23.62 -13.05 0.94
C LEU A 104 24.61 -13.96 1.72
N PRO A 105 25.79 -13.45 2.08
CA PRO A 105 26.65 -14.11 3.05
C PRO A 105 25.89 -14.41 4.35
N GLU A 106 26.17 -15.55 4.97
CA GLU A 106 25.48 -16.02 6.19
C GLU A 106 25.42 -14.95 7.30
N THR A 107 26.50 -14.20 7.49
CA THR A 107 26.56 -13.10 8.46
C THR A 107 25.56 -11.99 8.14
N ALA A 108 25.53 -11.51 6.89
CA ALA A 108 24.63 -10.44 6.47
C ALA A 108 23.18 -10.90 6.52
N LYS A 109 22.92 -12.16 6.17
CA LYS A 109 21.58 -12.77 6.25
C LYS A 109 21.08 -12.86 7.69
N ARG A 110 21.94 -13.30 8.61
CA ARG A 110 21.61 -13.37 10.04
C ARG A 110 21.35 -11.98 10.63
N GLU A 111 22.15 -10.98 10.28
CA GLU A 111 21.92 -9.59 10.71
C GLU A 111 20.57 -9.07 10.19
N PHE A 112 20.26 -9.31 8.92
CA PHE A 112 18.97 -8.94 8.35
C PHE A 112 17.81 -9.64 9.04
N ASP A 113 17.85 -10.98 9.17
CA ASP A 113 16.75 -11.79 9.70
C ASP A 113 16.44 -11.48 11.17
N ASN A 114 17.48 -11.23 11.98
CA ASN A 114 17.35 -10.94 13.41
C ASN A 114 17.12 -9.46 13.70
N SER A 115 17.20 -8.59 12.71
CA SER A 115 16.95 -7.16 12.91
C SER A 115 15.54 -6.89 13.40
N SER A 116 15.43 -5.95 14.36
CA SER A 116 14.16 -5.54 14.95
C SER A 116 13.54 -4.37 14.20
N LEU A 117 12.27 -4.50 13.83
CA LEU A 117 11.44 -3.39 13.36
C LEU A 117 10.51 -2.92 14.48
N ARG A 118 10.48 -1.63 14.71
CA ARG A 118 9.49 -1.05 15.62
C ARG A 118 8.15 -1.00 14.92
N CYS A 119 7.11 -1.51 15.61
CA CYS A 119 5.74 -1.47 15.12
C CYS A 119 4.84 -0.86 16.21
N THR A 120 4.12 0.19 15.84
CA THR A 120 3.04 0.75 16.66
C THR A 120 1.71 0.24 16.11
N VAL A 121 0.87 -0.33 16.99
CA VAL A 121 -0.45 -0.85 16.61
C VAL A 121 -1.53 0.01 17.25
N ILE A 122 -2.38 0.60 16.39
CA ILE A 122 -3.55 1.38 16.80
C ILE A 122 -4.71 0.40 16.98
N THR A 123 -5.27 0.36 18.18
CA THR A 123 -6.39 -0.52 18.52
C THR A 123 -7.56 0.29 19.09
N ASN A 124 -8.74 -0.31 19.14
CA ASN A 124 -9.92 0.27 19.79
C ASN A 124 -10.33 1.68 19.32
N PHE A 125 -10.06 2.02 18.06
CA PHE A 125 -10.53 3.28 17.49
C PHE A 125 -12.03 3.19 17.17
N ARG A 126 -12.76 4.29 17.45
CA ARG A 126 -14.23 4.34 17.30
C ARG A 126 -14.67 4.59 15.86
N ASP A 127 -13.81 5.23 15.07
CA ASP A 127 -14.13 5.70 13.73
C ASP A 127 -12.86 5.68 12.86
N ASN A 128 -13.02 5.31 11.61
CA ASN A 128 -11.96 5.35 10.60
C ASN A 128 -11.40 6.77 10.39
N GLN A 129 -12.17 7.81 10.75
CA GLN A 129 -11.72 9.19 10.70
C GLN A 129 -10.44 9.41 11.51
N ILE A 130 -10.30 8.75 12.67
CA ILE A 130 -9.10 8.80 13.51
C ILE A 130 -7.87 8.28 12.75
N LEU A 131 -8.04 7.22 11.96
CA LEU A 131 -6.94 6.68 11.14
C LEU A 131 -6.50 7.65 10.05
N TYR A 132 -7.44 8.39 9.42
CA TYR A 132 -7.11 9.45 8.48
C TYR A 132 -6.34 10.59 9.17
N ASP A 133 -6.75 11.01 10.37
CA ASP A 133 -6.09 12.10 11.10
C ASP A 133 -4.67 11.70 11.52
N ILE A 134 -4.47 10.48 12.01
CA ILE A 134 -3.15 9.93 12.32
C ILE A 134 -2.30 9.86 11.05
N PHE A 135 -2.86 9.33 9.99
CA PHE A 135 -2.21 9.24 8.69
C PHE A 135 -1.70 10.60 8.21
N TYR A 136 -2.52 11.65 8.22
CA TYR A 136 -2.10 12.99 7.80
C TYR A 136 -1.00 13.58 8.68
N ARG A 137 -1.01 13.30 9.97
CA ARG A 137 0.02 13.78 10.90
C ARG A 137 1.35 13.07 10.73
N LEU A 138 1.34 11.75 10.47
CA LEU A 138 2.55 10.97 10.21
C LEU A 138 3.19 11.32 8.86
N ASN A 139 2.40 11.75 7.90
CA ASN A 139 2.84 11.96 6.53
C ASN A 139 3.57 13.28 6.25
N SER A 140 3.89 14.06 7.25
CA SER A 140 4.56 15.36 7.08
C SER A 140 6.03 15.27 6.61
N GLY A 141 6.60 14.10 6.37
CA GLY A 141 8.04 13.96 6.07
C GLY A 141 8.51 12.83 5.16
N SER A 142 7.64 11.97 4.61
CA SER A 142 8.08 10.82 3.77
C SER A 142 7.13 10.56 2.60
N VAL A 143 7.50 9.60 1.71
CA VAL A 143 6.58 9.12 0.64
C VAL A 143 5.49 8.26 1.29
N ALA A 144 4.51 8.92 1.77
CA ALA A 144 3.36 8.36 2.46
C ALA A 144 2.34 7.74 1.51
N LEU A 145 1.43 6.92 2.03
CA LEU A 145 0.21 6.52 1.33
C LEU A 145 -0.54 7.77 0.81
N SER A 146 -1.23 7.67 -0.30
CA SER A 146 -2.20 8.69 -0.70
C SER A 146 -3.51 8.51 0.07
N THR A 147 -4.37 9.54 0.06
CA THR A 147 -5.73 9.42 0.62
C THR A 147 -6.49 8.25 -0.01
N GLN A 148 -6.30 8.03 -1.31
CA GLN A 148 -6.96 6.93 -2.01
C GLN A 148 -6.40 5.56 -1.63
N GLU A 149 -5.09 5.43 -1.44
CA GLU A 149 -4.51 4.18 -0.94
C GLU A 149 -5.06 3.82 0.45
N LEU A 150 -5.19 4.80 1.33
CA LEU A 150 -5.80 4.58 2.65
C LEU A 150 -7.29 4.25 2.53
N ARG A 151 -8.04 4.96 1.66
CA ARG A 151 -9.46 4.68 1.40
C ARG A 151 -9.67 3.25 0.93
N GLN A 152 -8.84 2.77 0.01
CA GLN A 152 -8.89 1.40 -0.48
C GLN A 152 -8.60 0.37 0.63
N ALA A 153 -7.66 0.67 1.52
CA ALA A 153 -7.34 -0.22 2.64
C ALA A 153 -8.48 -0.31 3.66
N LEU A 154 -9.18 0.80 3.89
CA LEU A 154 -10.27 0.89 4.88
C LEU A 154 -11.63 0.46 4.35
N ASN A 155 -11.87 0.58 3.03
CA ASN A 155 -13.16 0.25 2.40
C ASN A 155 -12.95 -0.82 1.32
N ARG A 156 -12.51 -2.00 1.75
CA ARG A 156 -12.28 -3.15 0.86
C ARG A 156 -13.61 -3.67 0.29
N GLY A 157 -13.58 -4.13 -0.95
CA GLY A 157 -14.72 -4.74 -1.60
C GLY A 157 -14.60 -4.78 -3.11
N ALA A 158 -15.56 -5.43 -3.76
CA ALA A 158 -15.55 -5.69 -5.17
C ALA A 158 -15.57 -4.41 -6.03
N PHE A 159 -16.20 -3.33 -5.58
CA PHE A 159 -16.15 -2.04 -6.26
C PHE A 159 -14.75 -1.41 -6.17
N GLY A 160 -14.11 -1.46 -4.99
CA GLY A 160 -12.73 -1.01 -4.85
C GLY A 160 -11.78 -1.77 -5.79
N ASP A 161 -11.97 -3.08 -5.90
CA ASP A 161 -11.25 -3.94 -6.83
C ASP A 161 -11.49 -3.56 -8.29
N TYR A 162 -12.73 -3.31 -8.67
CA TYR A 162 -13.12 -2.85 -10.00
C TYR A 162 -12.43 -1.53 -10.39
N LEU A 163 -12.42 -0.53 -9.51
CA LEU A 163 -11.73 0.73 -9.75
C LEU A 163 -10.25 0.53 -10.09
N ILE A 164 -9.58 -0.36 -9.37
CA ILE A 164 -8.19 -0.72 -9.62
C ILE A 164 -8.04 -1.44 -10.96
N ASP A 165 -8.89 -2.43 -11.24
CA ASP A 165 -8.80 -3.24 -12.44
C ASP A 165 -8.99 -2.37 -13.71
N VAL A 166 -9.96 -1.44 -13.71
CA VAL A 166 -10.18 -0.49 -14.80
C VAL A 166 -8.96 0.41 -15.04
N THR A 167 -8.32 0.88 -13.97
CA THR A 167 -7.18 1.81 -14.06
C THR A 167 -5.82 1.14 -14.11
N ASN A 168 -5.73 -0.20 -14.09
CA ASN A 168 -4.46 -0.93 -14.19
C ASN A 168 -3.82 -0.88 -15.58
N ASN A 169 -4.62 -0.59 -16.60
CA ASN A 169 -4.14 -0.39 -17.96
C ASN A 169 -4.50 1.04 -18.41
N ILE A 170 -3.75 1.57 -19.36
CA ILE A 170 -4.06 2.88 -19.93
C ILE A 170 -5.46 2.86 -20.56
N CYS A 171 -6.30 3.79 -20.14
CA CYS A 171 -7.66 3.98 -20.62
C CYS A 171 -7.92 5.48 -20.93
N SER A 172 -9.11 5.81 -21.41
CA SER A 172 -9.49 7.18 -21.77
C SER A 172 -9.27 8.18 -20.63
N LEU A 173 -9.48 7.76 -19.37
CA LEU A 173 -9.22 8.59 -18.19
C LEU A 173 -7.77 9.06 -18.12
N HIS A 174 -6.81 8.15 -18.35
CA HIS A 174 -5.38 8.47 -18.34
C HIS A 174 -5.03 9.49 -19.43
N ASN A 175 -5.60 9.35 -20.61
CA ASN A 175 -5.40 10.32 -21.71
C ASN A 175 -5.89 11.73 -21.31
N VAL A 176 -7.04 11.82 -20.66
CA VAL A 176 -7.57 13.11 -20.14
C VAL A 176 -6.69 13.68 -19.04
N MET A 177 -6.10 12.82 -18.19
CA MET A 177 -5.18 13.22 -17.13
C MET A 177 -3.75 13.52 -17.63
N GLY A 178 -3.44 13.25 -18.89
CA GLY A 178 -2.08 13.39 -19.45
C GLY A 178 -1.08 12.39 -18.86
N LEU A 179 -1.53 11.17 -18.58
CA LEU A 179 -0.71 10.11 -17.99
C LEU A 179 -0.38 9.04 -19.02
N ASP A 180 0.91 8.72 -19.17
CA ASP A 180 1.40 7.64 -20.02
C ASP A 180 1.41 6.27 -19.32
N ASN A 181 1.24 6.26 -18.02
CA ASN A 181 1.19 5.07 -17.16
C ASN A 181 0.17 5.24 -16.04
N PRO A 182 -0.37 4.15 -15.48
CA PRO A 182 -1.19 4.20 -14.28
C PRO A 182 -0.49 4.93 -13.12
N ASP A 183 -1.22 5.77 -12.41
CA ASP A 183 -0.64 6.60 -11.35
C ASP A 183 -0.22 5.76 -10.14
N THR A 184 1.04 5.85 -9.74
CA THR A 184 1.60 5.07 -8.63
C THR A 184 0.99 5.40 -7.27
N ARG A 185 0.29 6.53 -7.15
CA ARG A 185 -0.37 7.05 -5.94
C ARG A 185 -1.90 6.95 -6.02
N LEU A 186 -2.43 6.20 -7.00
CA LEU A 186 -3.85 5.99 -7.23
C LEU A 186 -4.68 7.28 -7.45
N ARG A 187 -4.09 8.33 -8.02
CA ARG A 187 -4.86 9.54 -8.37
C ARG A 187 -5.89 9.25 -9.47
N ASP A 188 -5.55 8.40 -10.41
CA ASP A 188 -6.46 7.92 -11.46
C ASP A 188 -7.65 7.16 -10.87
N VAL A 189 -7.41 6.28 -9.90
CA VAL A 189 -8.46 5.56 -9.15
C VAL A 189 -9.35 6.55 -8.39
N GLU A 190 -8.77 7.56 -7.75
CA GLU A 190 -9.55 8.58 -7.04
C GLU A 190 -10.42 9.40 -8.00
N ILE A 191 -9.89 9.79 -9.17
CA ILE A 191 -10.66 10.52 -10.18
C ILE A 191 -11.80 9.66 -10.72
N LEU A 192 -11.57 8.37 -11.01
CA LEU A 192 -12.63 7.45 -11.42
C LEU A 192 -13.71 7.33 -10.35
N LEU A 193 -13.32 7.16 -9.09
CA LEU A 193 -14.26 7.16 -7.96
C LEU A 193 -15.08 8.46 -7.88
N ARG A 194 -14.44 9.62 -8.08
CA ARG A 194 -15.13 10.92 -8.13
C ARG A 194 -16.16 10.97 -9.25
N ILE A 195 -15.79 10.57 -10.46
CA ILE A 195 -16.69 10.54 -11.62
C ILE A 195 -17.93 9.71 -11.30
N ILE A 196 -17.75 8.47 -10.89
CA ILE A 196 -18.86 7.56 -10.56
C ILE A 196 -19.71 8.12 -9.41
N SER A 197 -19.07 8.58 -8.34
CA SER A 197 -19.78 9.09 -7.17
C SER A 197 -20.61 10.34 -7.47
N PHE A 198 -20.08 11.28 -8.26
CA PHE A 198 -20.83 12.46 -8.65
C PHE A 198 -21.88 12.18 -9.72
N TYR A 199 -21.62 11.26 -10.63
CA TYR A 199 -22.62 10.88 -11.63
C TYR A 199 -23.88 10.29 -10.95
N LEU A 200 -23.69 9.37 -10.01
CA LEU A 200 -24.79 8.68 -9.34
C LEU A 200 -25.39 9.48 -8.17
N TYR A 201 -24.58 10.25 -7.44
CA TYR A 201 -24.95 10.79 -6.12
C TYR A 201 -24.59 12.27 -5.92
N ALA A 202 -24.53 13.09 -6.96
CA ALA A 202 -24.16 14.50 -6.83
C ALA A 202 -25.02 15.26 -5.80
N ARG A 203 -26.29 14.90 -5.65
CA ARG A 203 -27.23 15.53 -4.71
C ARG A 203 -26.88 15.27 -3.24
N ASP A 204 -26.13 14.22 -2.96
CA ASP A 204 -25.71 13.84 -1.59
C ASP A 204 -24.47 14.62 -1.14
N TYR A 205 -23.81 15.33 -2.05
CA TYR A 205 -22.60 16.08 -1.74
C TYR A 205 -22.90 17.30 -0.88
N LYS A 206 -22.27 17.35 0.30
CA LYS A 206 -22.48 18.44 1.31
C LYS A 206 -21.20 19.25 1.59
N GLY A 207 -20.30 19.35 0.60
CA GLY A 207 -19.09 20.18 0.71
C GLY A 207 -17.85 19.47 1.27
N ASN A 208 -17.95 18.26 1.83
CA ASN A 208 -16.81 17.47 2.28
C ASN A 208 -16.52 16.33 1.31
N LEU A 209 -15.57 16.53 0.39
CA LEU A 209 -15.27 15.57 -0.67
C LEU A 209 -14.74 14.24 -0.10
N ARG A 210 -13.90 14.27 0.92
CA ARG A 210 -13.35 13.05 1.52
C ARG A 210 -14.45 12.17 2.07
N PHE A 211 -15.27 12.72 2.96
CA PHE A 211 -16.40 12.01 3.56
C PHE A 211 -17.36 11.46 2.51
N PHE A 212 -17.68 12.26 1.49
CA PHE A 212 -18.54 11.86 0.39
C PHE A 212 -17.98 10.64 -0.35
N LEU A 213 -16.69 10.65 -0.71
CA LEU A 213 -16.07 9.53 -1.42
C LEU A 213 -15.92 8.28 -0.54
N ASP A 214 -15.64 8.44 0.74
CA ASP A 214 -15.56 7.31 1.69
C ASP A 214 -16.93 6.65 1.85
N ASP A 215 -17.99 7.46 1.99
CA ASP A 215 -19.38 6.99 2.08
C ASP A 215 -19.84 6.28 0.80
N LYS A 216 -19.59 6.89 -0.37
CA LYS A 216 -20.01 6.28 -1.64
C LYS A 216 -19.21 5.02 -1.98
N MET A 217 -17.92 4.98 -1.67
CA MET A 217 -17.13 3.77 -1.85
C MET A 217 -17.65 2.62 -0.99
N ARG A 218 -17.98 2.88 0.28
CA ARG A 218 -18.57 1.87 1.17
C ARG A 218 -19.94 1.43 0.66
N TYR A 219 -20.83 2.38 0.36
CA TYR A 219 -22.19 2.11 -0.11
C TYR A 219 -22.20 1.26 -1.40
N ILE A 220 -21.38 1.62 -2.40
CA ILE A 220 -21.30 0.87 -3.65
C ILE A 220 -20.67 -0.51 -3.43
N ASN A 221 -19.68 -0.65 -2.55
CA ASN A 221 -19.13 -1.97 -2.17
C ASN A 221 -20.21 -2.89 -1.58
N GLU A 222 -21.02 -2.39 -0.64
CA GLU A 222 -22.09 -3.14 0.02
C GLU A 222 -23.19 -3.55 -0.98
N ASN A 223 -23.43 -2.74 -2.02
CA ASN A 223 -24.47 -2.95 -3.01
C ASN A 223 -23.92 -3.37 -4.39
N TRP A 224 -22.67 -3.82 -4.48
CA TRP A 224 -21.99 -4.05 -5.75
C TRP A 224 -22.74 -4.94 -6.72
N ASN A 225 -23.35 -6.04 -6.23
CA ASN A 225 -24.05 -6.99 -7.08
C ASN A 225 -25.24 -6.37 -7.85
N SER A 226 -25.89 -5.37 -7.27
CA SER A 226 -27.01 -4.67 -7.90
C SER A 226 -26.59 -3.47 -8.72
N MET A 227 -25.44 -2.87 -8.40
CA MET A 227 -24.98 -1.61 -9.01
C MET A 227 -23.93 -1.81 -10.12
N LYS A 228 -23.34 -3.00 -10.21
CA LYS A 228 -22.25 -3.29 -11.13
C LYS A 228 -22.55 -2.87 -12.56
N ASN A 229 -23.69 -3.28 -13.09
CA ASN A 229 -24.07 -2.98 -14.49
C ASN A 229 -24.22 -1.47 -14.76
N GLU A 230 -24.75 -0.72 -13.79
CA GLU A 230 -24.89 0.74 -13.88
C GLU A 230 -23.53 1.43 -13.82
N VAL A 231 -22.65 0.99 -12.91
CA VAL A 231 -21.30 1.53 -12.77
C VAL A 231 -20.43 1.24 -14.01
N GLU A 232 -20.57 0.06 -14.62
CA GLU A 232 -19.82 -0.32 -15.81
C GLU A 232 -20.24 0.44 -17.09
N GLN A 233 -21.39 1.12 -17.07
CA GLN A 233 -21.86 1.97 -18.17
C GLN A 233 -21.38 3.42 -18.10
N ILE A 234 -20.80 3.82 -16.99
CA ILE A 234 -20.21 5.16 -16.78
C ILE A 234 -18.78 5.22 -17.31
#